data_5faed108683d924c60561654517dbd38
#
_entry.id   5faed108683d924c60561654517dbd38
#
_cell.length_a   1.000
_cell.length_b   1.000
_cell.length_c   1.000
_cell.angle_alpha   90.00
_cell.angle_beta   90.00
_cell.angle_gamma   90.00
#
_symmetry.space_group_name_H-M   'P 1'
#
loop_
_entity.id
_entity.type
_entity.pdbx_description
1 polymer ?
#
loop_
_entity_poly.entity_id
_entity_poly.type
_entity_poly.pdbx_seq_one_letter_code
_entity_poly.pdbx_strand_id
1 'polypeptide(L)'
;MIKNLFLLIAIAFSLTSCFVYTKGEDGKPGTPGKDGDSNNKKITYNQKLADSLGADQYGMKAYTIVMLTTGTAKIDDKAKKAELMKGHMENIGKLAKEGKITVAGPFLEKNKEDYRGMFIFNTKSKDEAESWVKTDPAVAAGIFNYEIFSWYGSAALPLYLKHHNEIAKENP
;
A
#
# COMPACT_ATOMS: atom_id res chain seq x y z
N MET A 1 27.73 31.85 -59.10
CA MET A 1 27.88 30.47 -58.58
C MET A 1 28.42 30.58 -57.16
N ILE A 2 27.57 30.55 -56.15
CA ILE A 2 27.89 30.77 -54.75
C ILE A 2 27.78 29.43 -54.01
N LYS A 3 28.94 28.96 -53.48
CA LYS A 3 29.03 27.73 -52.70
C LYS A 3 28.62 28.05 -51.25
N ASN A 4 27.51 27.47 -50.79
CA ASN A 4 27.09 27.54 -49.40
C ASN A 4 27.86 26.50 -48.56
N LEU A 5 28.65 27.00 -47.61
CA LEU A 5 29.36 26.24 -46.60
C LEU A 5 28.43 26.12 -45.36
N PHE A 6 27.84 24.94 -45.15
CA PHE A 6 27.08 24.65 -43.95
C PHE A 6 28.05 24.34 -42.79
N LEU A 7 28.07 25.25 -41.82
CA LEU A 7 28.80 25.08 -40.56
C LEU A 7 27.86 24.37 -39.56
N LEU A 8 28.13 23.09 -39.25
CA LEU A 8 27.47 22.32 -38.21
C LEU A 8 28.00 22.75 -36.84
N ILE A 9 27.24 23.53 -36.09
CA ILE A 9 27.48 23.82 -34.68
C ILE A 9 26.82 22.70 -33.85
N ALA A 10 27.64 21.81 -33.29
CA ALA A 10 27.22 20.87 -32.27
C ALA A 10 27.09 21.59 -30.93
N ILE A 11 25.86 21.86 -30.51
CA ILE A 11 25.57 22.38 -29.16
C ILE A 11 25.49 21.20 -28.22
N ALA A 12 26.54 21.00 -27.41
CA ALA A 12 26.52 20.08 -26.28
C ALA A 12 25.67 20.68 -25.18
N PHE A 13 24.48 20.16 -24.98
CA PHE A 13 23.61 20.48 -23.86
C PHE A 13 24.08 19.68 -22.64
N SER A 14 24.92 20.31 -21.80
CA SER A 14 25.22 19.78 -20.47
C SER A 14 24.03 20.05 -19.55
N LEU A 15 23.19 19.04 -19.31
CA LEU A 15 22.13 19.09 -18.31
C LEU A 15 22.76 18.99 -16.91
N THR A 16 23.17 20.14 -16.36
CA THR A 16 23.46 20.25 -14.93
C THR A 16 22.11 20.38 -14.20
N SER A 17 21.56 19.27 -13.77
CA SER A 17 20.38 19.25 -12.91
C SER A 17 20.82 19.75 -11.53
N CYS A 18 20.69 21.05 -11.29
CA CYS A 18 20.74 21.59 -9.93
C CYS A 18 19.45 21.22 -9.21
N PHE A 19 19.55 20.17 -8.38
CA PHE A 19 18.52 19.84 -7.41
C PHE A 19 18.54 20.92 -6.32
N VAL A 20 17.70 21.94 -6.44
CA VAL A 20 17.51 22.94 -5.37
C VAL A 20 16.66 22.29 -4.29
N TYR A 21 17.34 21.79 -3.25
CA TYR A 21 16.69 21.36 -2.01
C TYR A 21 16.28 22.60 -1.23
N THR A 22 14.99 22.98 -1.31
CA THR A 22 14.43 23.99 -0.40
C THR A 22 14.30 23.37 0.99
N LYS A 23 15.17 23.80 1.90
CA LYS A 23 15.10 23.47 3.33
C LYS A 23 13.83 24.07 3.90
N GLY A 24 12.83 23.21 4.17
CA GLY A 24 11.69 23.59 5.00
C GLY A 24 12.19 23.83 6.44
N GLU A 25 11.83 24.97 7.00
CA GLU A 25 12.14 25.28 8.40
C GLU A 25 11.31 24.37 9.33
N ASP A 26 11.97 23.94 10.43
CA ASP A 26 11.40 23.40 11.66
C ASP A 26 10.89 21.94 11.70
N GLY A 27 11.70 21.02 11.20
CA GLY A 27 11.70 19.67 11.74
C GLY A 27 13.14 19.25 12.03
N LYS A 28 13.55 19.21 13.31
CA LYS A 28 14.83 18.59 13.69
C LYS A 28 14.80 17.17 13.11
N PRO A 29 15.84 16.75 12.36
CA PRO A 29 15.95 15.35 11.98
C PRO A 29 15.84 14.50 13.22
N GLY A 30 14.94 13.54 13.24
CA GLY A 30 14.90 12.57 14.30
C GLY A 30 16.30 12.01 14.49
N THR A 31 16.77 11.95 15.73
CA THR A 31 18.04 11.30 16.07
C THR A 31 18.03 9.93 15.38
N PRO A 32 19.06 9.57 14.59
CA PRO A 32 19.19 8.20 14.09
C PRO A 32 19.00 7.27 15.29
N GLY A 33 18.09 6.32 15.18
CA GLY A 33 17.95 5.31 16.22
C GLY A 33 19.35 4.78 16.51
N LYS A 34 19.73 4.69 17.80
CA LYS A 34 20.98 4.03 18.16
C LYS A 34 20.99 2.71 17.42
N ASP A 35 22.06 2.49 16.65
CA ASP A 35 22.29 1.22 15.96
C ASP A 35 21.99 0.12 16.97
N GLY A 36 20.89 -0.60 16.74
CA GLY A 36 20.55 -1.74 17.57
C GLY A 36 21.76 -2.65 17.57
N ASP A 37 22.17 -3.02 18.76
CA ASP A 37 23.32 -3.86 19.08
C ASP A 37 23.59 -4.83 17.95
N SER A 38 24.67 -4.57 17.20
CA SER A 38 25.09 -5.39 16.06
C SER A 38 25.67 -6.71 16.56
N ASN A 39 24.83 -7.46 17.29
CA ASN A 39 24.99 -8.88 17.37
C ASN A 39 24.83 -9.38 15.93
N ASN A 40 25.93 -9.58 15.26
CA ASN A 40 26.05 -10.11 13.92
C ASN A 40 25.58 -11.58 13.93
N LYS A 41 24.31 -11.78 14.33
CA LYS A 41 23.65 -13.07 14.31
C LYS A 41 23.48 -13.41 12.83
N LYS A 42 24.37 -14.26 12.32
CA LYS A 42 24.29 -14.78 10.96
C LYS A 42 22.83 -15.20 10.72
N ILE A 43 22.14 -14.48 9.84
CA ILE A 43 20.78 -14.81 9.47
C ILE A 43 20.83 -16.19 8.81
N THR A 44 20.27 -17.18 9.49
CA THR A 44 20.18 -18.54 8.96
C THR A 44 18.79 -18.72 8.37
N TYR A 45 18.73 -19.28 7.17
CA TYR A 45 17.47 -19.63 6.53
C TYR A 45 16.61 -20.51 7.45
N ASN A 46 15.34 -20.16 7.59
CA ASN A 46 14.38 -20.88 8.42
C ASN A 46 13.30 -21.51 7.54
N GLN A 47 13.55 -22.77 7.12
CA GLN A 47 12.63 -23.54 6.29
C GLN A 47 11.22 -23.60 6.90
N LYS A 48 11.12 -23.88 8.20
CA LYS A 48 9.84 -24.04 8.89
C LYS A 48 8.99 -22.78 8.86
N LEU A 49 9.65 -21.61 9.01
CA LEU A 49 8.98 -20.32 8.89
C LEU A 49 8.56 -20.05 7.44
N ALA A 50 9.45 -20.32 6.49
CA ALA A 50 9.16 -20.15 5.06
C ALA A 50 7.93 -20.95 4.63
N ASP A 51 7.88 -22.23 5.01
CA ASP A 51 6.75 -23.12 4.72
C ASP A 51 5.45 -22.63 5.37
N SER A 52 5.52 -22.20 6.63
CA SER A 52 4.35 -21.69 7.36
C SER A 52 3.75 -20.42 6.77
N LEU A 53 4.57 -19.62 6.07
CA LEU A 53 4.16 -18.38 5.40
C LEU A 53 3.78 -18.59 3.94
N GLY A 54 4.00 -19.80 3.39
CA GLY A 54 3.82 -20.12 1.97
C GLY A 54 4.83 -19.40 1.08
N ALA A 55 6.06 -19.19 1.59
CA ALA A 55 7.14 -18.55 0.86
C ALA A 55 7.73 -19.48 -0.20
N ASP A 56 8.05 -18.91 -1.36
CA ASP A 56 8.89 -19.58 -2.34
C ASP A 56 10.40 -19.47 -1.99
N GLN A 57 11.25 -19.90 -2.91
CA GLN A 57 12.71 -19.85 -2.72
C GLN A 57 13.29 -18.45 -2.51
N TYR A 58 12.55 -17.41 -2.86
CA TYR A 58 12.93 -15.99 -2.70
C TYR A 58 12.29 -15.36 -1.45
N GLY A 59 11.57 -16.12 -0.63
CA GLY A 59 10.83 -15.60 0.52
C GLY A 59 9.59 -14.80 0.13
N MET A 60 9.07 -15.02 -1.07
CA MET A 60 7.97 -14.27 -1.66
C MET A 60 6.73 -15.14 -1.84
N LYS A 61 5.58 -14.51 -2.01
CA LYS A 61 4.34 -15.18 -2.45
C LYS A 61 3.41 -14.23 -3.19
N ALA A 62 2.40 -14.81 -3.84
CA ALA A 62 1.36 -14.04 -4.49
C ALA A 62 0.28 -13.57 -3.49
N TYR A 63 -0.15 -12.34 -3.68
CA TYR A 63 -1.25 -11.66 -2.99
C TYR A 63 -2.21 -11.06 -4.01
N THR A 64 -3.34 -10.56 -3.53
CA THR A 64 -4.25 -9.75 -4.33
C THR A 64 -4.39 -8.37 -3.71
N ILE A 65 -4.10 -7.32 -4.48
CA ILE A 65 -4.35 -5.93 -4.10
C ILE A 65 -5.74 -5.54 -4.57
N VAL A 66 -6.49 -4.88 -3.70
CA VAL A 66 -7.74 -4.21 -4.02
C VAL A 66 -7.56 -2.72 -3.79
N MET A 67 -7.74 -1.94 -4.85
CA MET A 67 -7.75 -0.48 -4.80
C MET A 67 -9.19 -0.02 -4.72
N LEU A 68 -9.56 0.66 -3.64
CA LEU A 68 -10.87 1.28 -3.50
C LEU A 68 -10.90 2.61 -4.25
N THR A 69 -11.91 2.82 -5.07
CA THR A 69 -12.17 4.08 -5.76
C THR A 69 -13.48 4.69 -5.28
N THR A 70 -13.73 5.97 -5.56
CA THR A 70 -15.02 6.59 -5.25
C THR A 70 -16.12 5.87 -6.04
N GLY A 71 -17.16 5.44 -5.35
CA GLY A 71 -18.32 4.79 -5.94
C GLY A 71 -19.32 5.78 -6.51
N THR A 72 -20.38 5.25 -7.12
CA THR A 72 -21.41 6.06 -7.79
C THR A 72 -22.58 6.43 -6.90
N ALA A 73 -22.70 5.83 -5.72
CA ALA A 73 -23.80 6.11 -4.81
C ALA A 73 -23.71 7.50 -4.21
N LYS A 74 -24.82 8.24 -4.27
CA LYS A 74 -25.00 9.51 -3.59
C LYS A 74 -25.81 9.27 -2.33
N ILE A 75 -25.15 9.26 -1.18
CA ILE A 75 -25.80 9.05 0.12
C ILE A 75 -25.77 10.40 0.85
N ASP A 76 -26.89 11.12 0.80
CA ASP A 76 -27.05 12.44 1.40
C ASP A 76 -27.34 12.35 2.91
N ASP A 77 -27.93 11.25 3.37
CA ASP A 77 -28.15 10.97 4.79
C ASP A 77 -26.82 10.73 5.51
N LYS A 78 -26.44 11.70 6.33
CA LYS A 78 -25.19 11.67 7.10
C LYS A 78 -25.15 10.51 8.11
N ALA A 79 -26.30 10.19 8.75
CA ALA A 79 -26.38 9.11 9.72
C ALA A 79 -26.18 7.75 9.03
N LYS A 80 -26.82 7.55 7.89
CA LYS A 80 -26.67 6.35 7.08
C LYS A 80 -25.24 6.19 6.56
N LYS A 81 -24.62 7.28 6.09
CA LYS A 81 -23.24 7.26 5.64
C LYS A 81 -22.28 6.89 6.79
N ALA A 82 -22.48 7.45 7.97
CA ALA A 82 -21.68 7.13 9.15
C ALA A 82 -21.82 5.65 9.56
N GLU A 83 -23.04 5.11 9.53
CA GLU A 83 -23.31 3.69 9.78
C GLU A 83 -22.54 2.78 8.81
N LEU A 84 -22.60 3.08 7.51
CA LEU A 84 -21.90 2.31 6.47
C LEU A 84 -20.37 2.38 6.63
N MET A 85 -19.83 3.54 6.97
CA MET A 85 -18.38 3.69 7.22
C MET A 85 -17.96 2.96 8.50
N LYS A 86 -18.80 2.94 9.54
CA LYS A 86 -18.55 2.13 10.72
C LYS A 86 -18.51 0.64 10.35
N GLY A 87 -19.48 0.16 9.57
CA GLY A 87 -19.49 -1.21 9.08
C GLY A 87 -18.28 -1.56 8.21
N HIS A 88 -17.79 -0.62 7.41
CA HIS A 88 -16.54 -0.73 6.66
C HIS A 88 -15.35 -1.01 7.59
N MET A 89 -15.16 -0.22 8.65
CA MET A 89 -14.07 -0.40 9.61
C MET A 89 -14.19 -1.72 10.37
N GLU A 90 -15.41 -2.10 10.79
CA GLU A 90 -15.67 -3.38 11.45
C GLU A 90 -15.36 -4.57 10.54
N ASN A 91 -15.70 -4.48 9.24
CA ASN A 91 -15.40 -5.51 8.26
C ASN A 91 -13.89 -5.68 8.04
N ILE A 92 -13.12 -4.58 7.95
CA ILE A 92 -11.66 -4.61 7.89
C ILE A 92 -11.10 -5.35 9.10
N GLY A 93 -11.53 -4.98 10.30
CA GLY A 93 -11.08 -5.60 11.54
C GLY A 93 -11.41 -7.10 11.61
N LYS A 94 -12.59 -7.52 11.14
CA LYS A 94 -12.98 -8.92 11.03
C LYS A 94 -12.09 -9.70 10.06
N LEU A 95 -11.91 -9.19 8.84
CA LEU A 95 -11.09 -9.85 7.81
C LEU A 95 -9.60 -9.91 8.20
N ALA A 96 -9.10 -8.91 8.94
CA ALA A 96 -7.74 -8.93 9.48
C ALA A 96 -7.58 -10.03 10.56
N LYS A 97 -8.55 -10.16 11.49
CA LYS A 97 -8.56 -11.24 12.51
C LYS A 97 -8.64 -12.63 11.89
N GLU A 98 -9.32 -12.75 10.75
CA GLU A 98 -9.41 -14.00 9.98
C GLU A 98 -8.15 -14.27 9.13
N GLY A 99 -7.14 -13.39 9.17
CA GLY A 99 -5.90 -13.50 8.38
C GLY A 99 -6.09 -13.27 6.88
N LYS A 100 -7.24 -12.73 6.46
CA LYS A 100 -7.59 -12.47 5.05
C LYS A 100 -7.02 -11.16 4.55
N ILE A 101 -7.07 -10.08 5.35
CA ILE A 101 -6.42 -8.81 5.05
C ILE A 101 -5.06 -8.77 5.75
N THR A 102 -4.01 -8.47 4.98
CA THR A 102 -2.68 -8.22 5.52
C THR A 102 -2.44 -6.72 5.72
N VAL A 103 -2.84 -5.89 4.76
CA VAL A 103 -2.68 -4.43 4.82
C VAL A 103 -4.02 -3.79 4.46
N ALA A 104 -4.40 -2.77 5.20
CA ALA A 104 -5.52 -1.88 4.87
C ALA A 104 -5.17 -0.45 5.26
N GLY A 105 -5.59 0.51 4.44
CA GLY A 105 -5.41 1.92 4.78
C GLY A 105 -5.90 2.87 3.70
N PRO A 106 -6.27 4.11 4.11
CA PRO A 106 -6.68 5.14 3.18
C PRO A 106 -5.47 5.82 2.53
N PHE A 107 -5.66 6.38 1.34
CA PHE A 107 -4.74 7.39 0.81
C PHE A 107 -5.04 8.74 1.47
N LEU A 108 -3.98 9.43 1.92
CA LEU A 108 -4.13 10.72 2.60
C LEU A 108 -4.34 11.87 1.63
N GLU A 109 -3.91 11.71 0.39
CA GLU A 109 -3.95 12.73 -0.65
C GLU A 109 -4.89 12.34 -1.79
N LYS A 110 -5.44 13.36 -2.45
CA LYS A 110 -6.16 13.15 -3.71
C LYS A 110 -5.19 12.74 -4.80
N ASN A 111 -5.60 11.82 -5.64
CA ASN A 111 -4.85 11.36 -6.80
C ASN A 111 -5.78 11.36 -8.04
N LYS A 112 -5.17 11.30 -9.22
CA LYS A 112 -5.90 11.42 -10.51
C LYS A 112 -6.78 10.20 -10.82
N GLU A 113 -6.47 9.06 -10.23
CA GLU A 113 -7.24 7.81 -10.37
C GLU A 113 -8.39 7.70 -9.35
N ASP A 114 -8.53 8.72 -8.47
CA ASP A 114 -9.52 8.78 -7.40
C ASP A 114 -9.47 7.57 -6.44
N TYR A 115 -8.28 7.01 -6.23
CA TYR A 115 -8.07 5.96 -5.23
C TYR A 115 -8.27 6.51 -3.82
N ARG A 116 -9.10 5.82 -3.05
CA ARG A 116 -9.51 6.19 -1.69
C ARG A 116 -8.72 5.44 -0.62
N GLY A 117 -8.33 4.22 -0.92
CA GLY A 117 -7.59 3.36 -0.04
C GLY A 117 -7.23 2.06 -0.72
N MET A 118 -6.51 1.19 -0.02
CA MET A 118 -6.12 -0.10 -0.54
C MET A 118 -6.21 -1.20 0.49
N PHE A 119 -6.42 -2.41 0.01
CA PHE A 119 -6.24 -3.65 0.76
C PHE A 119 -5.20 -4.53 0.09
N ILE A 120 -4.40 -5.26 0.88
CA ILE A 120 -3.62 -6.39 0.41
C ILE A 120 -4.23 -7.63 1.06
N PHE A 121 -4.90 -8.44 0.24
CA PHE A 121 -5.47 -9.70 0.67
C PHE A 121 -4.44 -10.84 0.62
N ASN A 122 -4.47 -11.70 1.63
CA ASN A 122 -3.59 -12.86 1.79
C ASN A 122 -4.08 -14.04 0.93
N THR A 123 -4.34 -13.78 -0.34
CA THR A 123 -4.72 -14.79 -1.33
C THR A 123 -4.16 -14.42 -2.71
N LYS A 124 -3.90 -15.42 -3.52
CA LYS A 124 -3.56 -15.28 -4.95
C LYS A 124 -4.81 -15.27 -5.85
N SER A 125 -5.97 -15.66 -5.32
CA SER A 125 -7.21 -15.74 -6.07
C SER A 125 -7.92 -14.39 -6.08
N LYS A 126 -8.11 -13.83 -7.28
CA LYS A 126 -8.89 -12.59 -7.47
C LYS A 126 -10.36 -12.80 -7.09
N ASP A 127 -10.94 -13.97 -7.42
CA ASP A 127 -12.33 -14.28 -7.12
C ASP A 127 -12.57 -14.36 -5.62
N GLU A 128 -11.62 -14.95 -4.88
CA GLU A 128 -11.69 -15.02 -3.42
C GLU A 128 -11.57 -13.62 -2.81
N ALA A 129 -10.60 -12.81 -3.26
CA ALA A 129 -10.47 -11.42 -2.83
C ALA A 129 -11.72 -10.59 -3.15
N GLU A 130 -12.31 -10.80 -4.33
CA GLU A 130 -13.56 -10.15 -4.73
C GLU A 130 -14.72 -10.56 -3.83
N SER A 131 -14.80 -11.83 -3.46
CA SER A 131 -15.82 -12.30 -2.53
C SER A 131 -15.71 -11.63 -1.16
N TRP A 132 -14.49 -11.38 -0.69
CA TRP A 132 -14.24 -10.72 0.59
C TRP A 132 -14.51 -9.21 0.53
N VAL A 133 -14.08 -8.51 -0.53
CA VAL A 133 -14.36 -7.07 -0.63
C VAL A 133 -15.85 -6.76 -0.76
N LYS A 134 -16.62 -7.65 -1.38
CA LYS A 134 -18.08 -7.52 -1.48
C LYS A 134 -18.83 -7.66 -0.13
N THR A 135 -18.18 -8.18 0.91
CA THR A 135 -18.76 -8.20 2.27
C THR A 135 -18.73 -6.86 2.96
N ASP A 136 -17.99 -5.88 2.39
CA ASP A 136 -17.87 -4.54 2.93
C ASP A 136 -19.17 -3.74 2.71
N PRO A 137 -19.82 -3.23 3.77
CA PRO A 137 -21.07 -2.48 3.63
C PRO A 137 -20.95 -1.20 2.80
N ALA A 138 -19.79 -0.54 2.82
CA ALA A 138 -19.57 0.68 2.02
C ALA A 138 -19.38 0.35 0.53
N VAL A 139 -18.78 -0.80 0.21
CA VAL A 139 -18.69 -1.33 -1.15
C VAL A 139 -20.08 -1.80 -1.62
N ALA A 140 -20.76 -2.60 -0.81
CA ALA A 140 -22.10 -3.10 -1.14
C ALA A 140 -23.13 -1.97 -1.38
N ALA A 141 -22.99 -0.85 -0.65
CA ALA A 141 -23.82 0.34 -0.82
C ALA A 141 -23.36 1.27 -1.95
N GLY A 142 -22.28 0.94 -2.65
CA GLY A 142 -21.75 1.74 -3.76
C GLY A 142 -21.07 3.05 -3.36
N ILE A 143 -20.70 3.22 -2.08
CA ILE A 143 -19.81 4.33 -1.62
C ILE A 143 -18.44 4.16 -2.23
N PHE A 144 -17.94 2.93 -2.28
CA PHE A 144 -16.71 2.56 -2.96
C PHE A 144 -16.98 1.59 -4.10
N ASN A 145 -16.28 1.80 -5.22
CA ASN A 145 -15.97 0.78 -6.21
C ASN A 145 -14.57 0.24 -5.93
N TYR A 146 -14.13 -0.75 -6.70
CA TYR A 146 -12.81 -1.35 -6.52
C TYR A 146 -12.21 -1.87 -7.82
N GLU A 147 -10.87 -1.93 -7.84
CA GLU A 147 -10.07 -2.60 -8.87
C GLU A 147 -9.20 -3.67 -8.21
N ILE A 148 -8.96 -4.78 -8.92
CA ILE A 148 -8.27 -5.96 -8.38
C ILE A 148 -7.03 -6.28 -9.19
N PHE A 149 -5.87 -6.36 -8.50
CA PHE A 149 -4.58 -6.63 -9.09
C PHE A 149 -3.91 -7.83 -8.42
N SER A 150 -3.28 -8.70 -9.23
CA SER A 150 -2.34 -9.69 -8.68
C SER A 150 -1.03 -9.00 -8.32
N TRP A 151 -0.46 -9.34 -7.17
CA TRP A 151 0.78 -8.77 -6.70
C TRP A 151 1.67 -9.86 -6.08
N TYR A 152 2.98 -9.72 -6.28
CA TYR A 152 3.97 -10.62 -5.74
C TYR A 152 4.83 -9.88 -4.73
N GLY A 153 4.79 -10.29 -3.46
CA GLY A 153 5.43 -9.59 -2.36
C GLY A 153 6.02 -10.53 -1.32
N SER A 154 6.71 -9.97 -0.33
CA SER A 154 7.31 -10.75 0.75
C SER A 154 6.26 -11.60 1.46
N ALA A 155 6.53 -12.90 1.61
CA ALA A 155 5.68 -13.81 2.37
C ALA A 155 5.62 -13.46 3.86
N ALA A 156 6.60 -12.70 4.36
CA ALA A 156 6.65 -12.24 5.75
C ALA A 156 5.72 -11.04 6.03
N LEU A 157 5.06 -10.48 5.02
CA LEU A 157 4.20 -9.30 5.16
C LEU A 157 3.14 -9.44 6.28
N PRO A 158 2.45 -10.59 6.50
CA PRO A 158 1.48 -10.73 7.58
C PRO A 158 2.06 -10.65 9.00
N LEU A 159 3.38 -10.80 9.15
CA LEU A 159 4.00 -10.87 10.48
C LEU A 159 3.94 -9.55 11.28
N TYR A 160 3.79 -8.40 10.60
CA TYR A 160 3.69 -7.12 11.31
C TYR A 160 2.36 -6.98 12.07
N LEU A 161 1.30 -7.69 11.68
CA LEU A 161 -0.04 -7.55 12.27
C LEU A 161 -0.05 -7.77 13.79
N LYS A 162 0.78 -8.69 14.29
CA LYS A 162 0.92 -8.90 15.73
C LYS A 162 1.40 -7.65 16.47
N HIS A 163 2.28 -6.87 15.84
CA HIS A 163 2.82 -5.65 16.43
C HIS A 163 1.89 -4.45 16.26
N HIS A 164 0.99 -4.48 15.27
CA HIS A 164 0.01 -3.41 15.11
C HIS A 164 -0.83 -3.23 16.39
N ASN A 165 -1.31 -4.32 16.97
CA ASN A 165 -2.08 -4.29 18.21
C ASN A 165 -1.27 -3.81 19.43
N GLU A 166 0.06 -3.92 19.38
CA GLU A 166 0.95 -3.45 20.46
C GLU A 166 1.16 -1.93 20.42
N ILE A 167 0.98 -1.30 19.26
CA ILE A 167 1.21 0.14 19.04
C ILE A 167 -0.08 0.94 18.89
N ALA A 168 -1.22 0.30 18.64
CA ALA A 168 -2.52 0.94 18.54
C ALA A 168 -3.12 1.12 19.95
N LYS A 169 -3.37 2.36 20.35
CA LYS A 169 -4.09 2.68 21.61
C LYS A 169 -5.59 2.56 21.46
N GLU A 170 -6.09 2.84 20.26
CA GLU A 170 -7.51 2.83 19.90
C GLU A 170 -7.67 2.18 18.52
N ASN A 171 -8.84 1.59 18.28
CA ASN A 171 -9.19 1.15 16.94
C ASN A 171 -9.74 2.35 16.15
N PRO A 172 -9.38 2.50 14.86
CA PRO A 172 -9.84 3.59 14.00
C PRO A 172 -11.33 3.53 13.71
#